data_9ed7cbedc77c0a2c4e7ce08b90183c29
#
_entry.id   9ed7cbedc77c0a2c4e7ce08b90183c29
#
_cell.length_a   1.000
_cell.length_b   1.000
_cell.length_c   1.000
_cell.angle_alpha   90.00
_cell.angle_beta   90.00
_cell.angle_gamma   90.00
#
_symmetry.space_group_name_H-M   'P 1'
#
loop_
_entity.id
_entity.type
_entity.pdbx_description
1 polymer ?
#
loop_
_entity_poly.entity_id
_entity_poly.type
_entity_poly.pdbx_seq_one_letter_code
_entity_poly.pdbx_strand_id
1 'polypeptide(L)'
;VIIPAHAVELADGVFSLGAARDVEGSLVEGLMFIDYKKGNAKPPWAGGGGGTTTTTCFAFLANGAKWKNLETWIVNPANVEGLSDAFVFSNIAADIQKWEDASSTNILGNGNINTSVLVADESSPDGVNEVYFGNVDSAGAIAVTIVWGIFSGPPSQRKLVEWDQVYDQTDYNWSSSGEANKMDFEN
;
A
#
# COMPACT_ATOMS: atom_id res chain seq x y z
N VAL A 1 0.16 -12.61 -2.83
CA VAL A 1 -0.46 -12.10 -1.58
C VAL A 1 -1.79 -12.79 -1.39
N ILE A 2 -2.01 -13.32 -0.22
CA ILE A 2 -3.24 -14.02 0.18
C ILE A 2 -3.76 -13.34 1.44
N ILE A 3 -5.07 -13.18 1.60
CA ILE A 3 -5.62 -12.74 2.87
C ILE A 3 -5.35 -13.82 3.92
N PRO A 4 -4.54 -13.57 4.95
CA PRO A 4 -4.20 -14.60 5.94
C PRO A 4 -5.43 -15.11 6.68
N ALA A 5 -5.45 -16.40 7.02
CA ALA A 5 -6.60 -17.01 7.72
C ALA A 5 -6.89 -16.40 9.10
N HIS A 6 -5.93 -15.72 9.70
CA HIS A 6 -6.08 -15.01 10.97
C HIS A 6 -6.52 -13.55 10.80
N ALA A 7 -6.52 -13.02 9.58
CA ALA A 7 -6.92 -11.66 9.31
C ALA A 7 -8.41 -11.44 9.64
N VAL A 8 -8.70 -10.29 10.21
CA VAL A 8 -10.08 -9.90 10.58
C VAL A 8 -10.50 -8.72 9.72
N GLU A 9 -11.56 -8.90 8.96
CA GLU A 9 -12.12 -7.82 8.16
C GLU A 9 -12.71 -6.73 9.07
N LEU A 10 -12.24 -5.50 8.91
CA LEU A 10 -12.68 -4.32 9.66
C LEU A 10 -13.70 -3.51 8.86
N ALA A 11 -13.54 -3.47 7.55
CA ALA A 11 -14.40 -2.83 6.57
C ALA A 11 -14.17 -3.50 5.22
N ASP A 12 -15.02 -3.21 4.22
CA ASP A 12 -14.89 -3.76 2.88
C ASP A 12 -13.49 -3.48 2.29
N GLY A 13 -12.72 -4.55 2.04
CA GLY A 13 -11.34 -4.49 1.57
C GLY A 13 -10.30 -4.02 2.60
N VAL A 14 -10.65 -3.90 3.89
CA VAL A 14 -9.71 -3.51 4.94
C VAL A 14 -9.65 -4.59 6.01
N PHE A 15 -8.46 -5.14 6.23
CA PHE A 15 -8.25 -6.24 7.16
C PHE A 15 -7.21 -5.86 8.22
N SER A 16 -7.45 -6.29 9.46
CA SER A 16 -6.42 -6.32 10.49
C SER A 16 -5.62 -7.61 10.36
N LEU A 17 -4.32 -7.49 10.28
CA LEU A 17 -3.38 -8.63 10.33
C LEU A 17 -3.00 -8.99 11.77
N GLY A 18 -3.56 -8.24 12.76
CA GLY A 18 -3.24 -8.44 14.16
C GLY A 18 -1.94 -7.76 14.57
N ALA A 19 -1.34 -8.25 15.66
CA ALA A 19 -0.13 -7.70 16.23
C ALA A 19 1.08 -8.60 15.96
N ALA A 20 2.20 -7.98 15.64
CA ALA A 20 3.48 -8.64 15.43
C ALA A 20 4.61 -7.86 16.14
N ARG A 21 5.84 -8.28 15.94
CA ARG A 21 7.02 -7.50 16.36
C ARG A 21 7.78 -7.04 15.13
N ASP A 22 8.20 -5.77 15.15
CA ASP A 22 9.12 -5.24 14.14
C ASP A 22 10.56 -5.78 14.37
N VAL A 23 11.46 -5.45 13.48
CA VAL A 23 12.87 -5.87 13.53
C VAL A 23 13.61 -5.34 14.78
N GLU A 24 13.08 -4.29 15.41
CA GLU A 24 13.60 -3.73 16.66
C GLU A 24 12.97 -4.39 17.90
N GLY A 25 12.00 -5.30 17.70
CA GLY A 25 11.26 -6.01 18.76
C GLY A 25 10.08 -5.22 19.33
N SER A 26 9.73 -4.07 18.76
CA SER A 26 8.56 -3.28 19.17
C SER A 26 7.27 -3.99 18.76
N LEU A 27 6.22 -3.88 19.57
CA LEU A 27 4.90 -4.40 19.20
C LEU A 27 4.26 -3.45 18.18
N VAL A 28 3.86 -4.00 17.04
CA VAL A 28 3.22 -3.30 15.94
C VAL A 28 1.92 -3.97 15.53
N GLU A 29 1.07 -3.24 14.85
CA GLU A 29 -0.22 -3.69 14.31
C GLU A 29 -0.15 -3.62 12.79
N GLY A 30 -0.64 -4.65 12.10
CA GLY A 30 -0.70 -4.72 10.64
C GLY A 30 -2.09 -4.45 10.11
N LEU A 31 -2.17 -3.68 9.04
CA LEU A 31 -3.38 -3.44 8.26
C LEU A 31 -3.13 -3.77 6.80
N MET A 32 -4.07 -4.48 6.17
CA MET A 32 -4.06 -4.80 4.76
C MET A 32 -5.22 -4.08 4.07
N PHE A 33 -4.95 -3.42 2.97
CA PHE A 33 -5.92 -2.73 2.14
C PHE A 33 -5.94 -3.39 0.78
N ILE A 34 -7.12 -3.80 0.33
CA ILE A 34 -7.33 -4.36 -1.00
C ILE A 34 -7.94 -3.28 -1.88
N ASP A 35 -7.23 -2.94 -2.94
CA ASP A 35 -7.70 -2.00 -3.94
C ASP A 35 -8.48 -2.74 -5.03
N TYR A 36 -9.78 -2.46 -5.14
CA TYR A 36 -10.63 -3.07 -6.13
C TYR A 36 -10.78 -2.20 -7.38
N LYS A 37 -10.92 -2.83 -8.51
CA LYS A 37 -11.27 -2.12 -9.75
C LYS A 37 -12.54 -1.30 -9.56
N LYS A 38 -12.49 -0.04 -9.96
CA LYS A 38 -13.62 0.90 -9.85
C LYS A 38 -14.90 0.28 -10.41
N GLY A 39 -15.92 0.13 -9.57
CA GLY A 39 -17.21 -0.51 -9.90
C GLY A 39 -17.42 -1.87 -9.23
N ASN A 40 -16.41 -2.49 -8.65
CA ASN A 40 -16.51 -3.80 -8.00
C ASN A 40 -16.67 -3.71 -6.45
N ALA A 41 -16.14 -2.67 -5.83
CA ALA A 41 -16.42 -2.40 -4.43
C ALA A 41 -16.41 -0.89 -4.18
N LYS A 42 -17.32 -0.46 -3.34
CA LYS A 42 -17.33 0.91 -2.80
C LYS A 42 -17.20 0.76 -1.29
N PRO A 43 -16.08 1.19 -0.70
CA PRO A 43 -15.91 1.11 0.74
C PRO A 43 -17.10 1.73 1.48
N PRO A 44 -17.61 1.12 2.56
CA PRO A 44 -18.78 1.63 3.29
C PRO A 44 -18.61 3.07 3.78
N TRP A 45 -17.37 3.50 4.06
CA TRP A 45 -17.06 4.87 4.44
C TRP A 45 -17.08 5.87 3.26
N ALA A 46 -17.06 5.39 2.00
CA ALA A 46 -17.24 6.21 0.79
C ALA A 46 -18.70 6.37 0.39
N GLY A 47 -19.63 5.74 1.11
CA GLY A 47 -21.07 5.88 0.97
C GLY A 47 -21.56 7.10 1.73
N GLY A 48 -21.69 8.25 1.06
CA GLY A 48 -22.16 9.49 1.63
C GLY A 48 -23.52 9.38 2.31
N GLY A 49 -23.56 9.60 3.61
CA GLY A 49 -24.73 10.17 4.27
C GLY A 49 -24.83 11.64 3.88
N GLY A 50 -26.00 12.06 3.40
CA GLY A 50 -26.24 13.43 2.98
C GLY A 50 -26.10 14.43 4.12
N GLY A 51 -24.94 15.02 4.22
CA GLY A 51 -24.61 16.17 5.03
C GLY A 51 -23.59 17.02 4.25
N THR A 52 -23.82 18.31 4.17
CA THR A 52 -22.91 19.30 3.57
C THR A 52 -21.65 19.49 4.42
N THR A 53 -20.85 18.43 4.56
CA THR A 53 -19.50 18.51 5.09
C THR A 53 -18.55 18.20 3.95
N THR A 54 -17.53 19.02 3.77
CA THR A 54 -16.39 18.74 2.89
C THR A 54 -15.88 17.34 3.21
N THR A 55 -16.26 16.38 2.38
CA THR A 55 -15.77 15.00 2.48
C THR A 55 -14.30 15.05 2.13
N THR A 56 -13.44 14.93 3.14
CA THR A 56 -12.02 14.66 2.91
C THR A 56 -11.93 13.29 2.24
N CYS A 57 -11.23 13.23 1.10
CA CYS A 57 -11.04 11.97 0.35
C CYS A 57 -10.00 11.06 1.01
N PHE A 58 -9.53 11.37 2.20
CA PHE A 58 -8.53 10.60 2.93
C PHE A 58 -8.86 10.57 4.43
N ALA A 59 -8.29 9.58 5.12
CA ALA A 59 -8.31 9.50 6.58
C ALA A 59 -6.95 9.01 7.08
N PHE A 60 -6.61 9.34 8.32
CA PHE A 60 -5.42 8.80 8.97
C PHE A 60 -5.72 7.41 9.54
N LEU A 61 -4.77 6.48 9.43
CA LEU A 61 -4.86 5.15 10.04
C LEU A 61 -5.07 5.25 11.56
N ALA A 62 -4.37 6.19 12.18
CA ALA A 62 -4.60 6.58 13.56
C ALA A 62 -4.17 8.03 13.76
N ASN A 63 -4.87 8.75 14.63
CA ASN A 63 -4.50 10.14 14.95
C ASN A 63 -3.08 10.20 15.52
N GLY A 64 -2.18 10.96 14.87
CA GLY A 64 -0.77 11.11 15.23
C GLY A 64 0.18 10.03 14.71
N ALA A 65 -0.32 8.99 14.06
CA ALA A 65 0.52 8.03 13.36
C ALA A 65 1.16 8.69 12.13
N LYS A 66 2.48 8.61 12.04
CA LYS A 66 3.25 9.15 10.92
C LYS A 66 4.63 8.51 10.88
N TRP A 67 5.31 8.63 9.77
CA TRP A 67 6.72 8.32 9.68
C TRP A 67 7.52 9.18 10.66
N LYS A 68 8.46 8.59 11.36
CA LYS A 68 9.34 9.28 12.34
C LYS A 68 10.74 9.48 11.80
N ASN A 69 11.15 8.63 10.88
CA ASN A 69 12.44 8.65 10.22
C ASN A 69 12.24 8.79 8.72
N LEU A 70 13.30 9.09 8.01
CA LEU A 70 13.34 9.01 6.56
C LEU A 70 13.38 7.54 6.16
N GLU A 71 12.35 7.10 5.43
CA GLU A 71 12.21 5.71 4.99
C GLU A 71 12.73 5.55 3.56
N THR A 72 13.46 4.48 3.32
CA THR A 72 13.85 4.05 1.96
C THR A 72 12.88 3.02 1.43
N TRP A 73 12.85 2.82 0.13
CA TRP A 73 11.96 1.85 -0.51
C TRP A 73 12.64 1.19 -1.70
N ILE A 74 12.19 -0.01 -2.04
CA ILE A 74 12.68 -0.79 -3.17
C ILE A 74 11.54 -1.20 -4.09
N VAL A 75 11.85 -1.31 -5.38
CA VAL A 75 10.90 -1.77 -6.40
C VAL A 75 11.51 -2.95 -7.14
N ASN A 76 10.78 -4.04 -7.24
CA ASN A 76 11.03 -5.04 -8.26
C ASN A 76 10.12 -4.75 -9.47
N PRO A 77 10.67 -4.21 -10.58
CA PRO A 77 9.87 -3.82 -11.73
C PRO A 77 9.50 -4.99 -12.65
N ALA A 78 9.95 -6.20 -12.34
CA ALA A 78 9.66 -7.38 -13.17
C ALA A 78 8.15 -7.59 -13.28
N ASN A 79 7.64 -7.66 -14.52
CA ASN A 79 6.23 -7.80 -14.84
C ASN A 79 6.03 -8.65 -16.09
N VAL A 80 4.83 -9.20 -16.28
CA VAL A 80 4.49 -10.05 -17.43
C VAL A 80 4.02 -9.25 -18.66
N GLU A 81 3.75 -7.95 -18.49
CA GLU A 81 3.20 -7.08 -19.55
C GLU A 81 4.28 -6.42 -20.43
N GLY A 82 5.56 -6.57 -20.06
CA GLY A 82 6.67 -5.96 -20.80
C GLY A 82 6.83 -4.46 -20.55
N LEU A 83 6.27 -3.95 -19.46
CA LEU A 83 6.58 -2.60 -18.99
C LEU A 83 8.08 -2.53 -18.65
N SER A 84 8.79 -1.50 -19.14
CA SER A 84 10.21 -1.40 -18.87
C SER A 84 10.48 -1.05 -17.40
N ASP A 85 11.59 -1.54 -16.86
CA ASP A 85 12.02 -1.27 -15.48
C ASP A 85 12.09 0.24 -15.20
N ALA A 86 12.60 1.01 -16.15
CA ALA A 86 12.68 2.47 -16.01
C ALA A 86 11.32 3.13 -15.96
N PHE A 87 10.34 2.64 -16.73
CA PHE A 87 8.96 3.14 -16.70
C PHE A 87 8.31 2.84 -15.35
N VAL A 88 8.35 1.60 -14.89
CA VAL A 88 7.77 1.19 -13.60
C VAL A 88 8.39 2.00 -12.48
N PHE A 89 9.71 2.04 -12.39
CA PHE A 89 10.40 2.78 -11.34
C PHE A 89 10.08 4.28 -11.36
N SER A 90 10.06 4.91 -12.54
CA SER A 90 9.79 6.36 -12.63
C SER A 90 8.37 6.72 -12.20
N ASN A 91 7.38 5.87 -12.47
CA ASN A 91 6.01 6.09 -12.04
C ASN A 91 5.88 5.96 -10.52
N ILE A 92 6.40 4.88 -9.93
CA ILE A 92 6.41 4.73 -8.47
C ILE A 92 7.12 5.91 -7.79
N ALA A 93 8.29 6.31 -8.32
CA ALA A 93 9.02 7.46 -7.79
C ALA A 93 8.22 8.78 -7.89
N ALA A 94 7.50 8.98 -8.99
CA ALA A 94 6.62 10.15 -9.15
C ALA A 94 5.45 10.15 -8.18
N ASP A 95 4.86 8.98 -7.90
CA ASP A 95 3.78 8.86 -6.93
C ASP A 95 4.27 9.08 -5.49
N ILE A 96 5.42 8.54 -5.15
CA ILE A 96 6.08 8.81 -3.86
C ILE A 96 6.41 10.30 -3.71
N GLN A 97 6.87 10.96 -4.77
CA GLN A 97 7.12 12.41 -4.75
C GLN A 97 5.84 13.21 -4.46
N LYS A 98 4.66 12.77 -4.91
CA LYS A 98 3.38 13.41 -4.57
C LYS A 98 3.10 13.38 -3.06
N TRP A 99 3.46 12.28 -2.38
CA TRP A 99 3.36 12.18 -0.92
C TRP A 99 4.36 13.12 -0.22
N GLU A 100 5.59 13.18 -0.71
CA GLU A 100 6.61 14.13 -0.22
C GLU A 100 6.13 15.58 -0.36
N ASP A 101 5.62 15.95 -1.53
CA ASP A 101 5.14 17.31 -1.82
C ASP A 101 3.92 17.69 -0.95
N ALA A 102 3.12 16.71 -0.55
CA ALA A 102 1.98 16.91 0.34
C ALA A 102 2.40 16.99 1.82
N SER A 103 3.61 16.58 2.15
CA SER A 103 4.18 16.60 3.50
C SER A 103 4.97 17.89 3.75
N SER A 104 4.98 18.35 4.99
CA SER A 104 5.86 19.45 5.42
C SER A 104 7.28 18.99 5.80
N THR A 105 7.52 17.69 5.75
CA THR A 105 8.80 17.04 6.13
C THR A 105 9.17 16.01 5.09
N ASN A 106 10.46 15.82 4.85
CA ASN A 106 10.95 14.72 4.03
C ASN A 106 10.73 13.39 4.77
N ILE A 107 9.84 12.55 4.25
CA ILE A 107 9.39 11.30 4.89
C ILE A 107 9.86 10.05 4.13
N LEU A 108 9.98 10.12 2.83
CA LEU A 108 10.39 9.03 1.97
C LEU A 108 11.67 9.40 1.23
N GLY A 109 12.69 8.58 1.35
CA GLY A 109 13.99 8.80 0.71
C GLY A 109 14.01 8.29 -0.74
N ASN A 110 15.23 8.13 -1.25
CA ASN A 110 15.42 7.59 -2.58
C ASN A 110 15.02 6.12 -2.65
N GLY A 111 14.28 5.76 -3.69
CA GLY A 111 14.02 4.38 -4.03
C GLY A 111 15.16 3.74 -4.82
N ASN A 112 15.15 2.42 -4.83
CA ASN A 112 16.10 1.62 -5.61
C ASN A 112 15.39 0.48 -6.33
N ILE A 113 15.87 0.12 -7.52
CA ILE A 113 15.46 -1.11 -8.19
C ILE A 113 16.13 -2.29 -7.49
N ASN A 114 15.32 -3.30 -7.13
CA ASN A 114 15.78 -4.58 -6.63
C ASN A 114 15.22 -5.70 -7.52
N THR A 115 16.08 -6.52 -8.10
CA THR A 115 15.67 -7.62 -8.99
C THR A 115 15.48 -8.96 -8.25
N SER A 116 15.67 -8.98 -6.94
CA SER A 116 15.36 -10.15 -6.12
C SER A 116 13.84 -10.32 -5.98
N VAL A 117 13.41 -11.53 -5.68
CA VAL A 117 12.00 -11.79 -5.34
C VAL A 117 11.68 -11.02 -4.06
N LEU A 118 10.65 -10.18 -4.13
CA LEU A 118 10.07 -9.46 -2.98
C LEU A 118 8.84 -10.21 -2.49
N VAL A 119 8.54 -10.09 -1.20
CA VAL A 119 7.42 -10.78 -0.56
C VAL A 119 6.81 -9.86 0.47
N ALA A 120 5.60 -9.40 0.22
CA ALA A 120 4.88 -8.54 1.15
C ALA A 120 4.64 -9.20 2.52
N ASP A 121 4.78 -8.45 3.55
CA ASP A 121 4.81 -8.89 4.95
C ASP A 121 3.42 -9.10 5.55
N GLU A 122 2.80 -10.24 5.25
CA GLU A 122 1.46 -10.61 5.73
C GLU A 122 1.39 -10.96 7.22
N SER A 123 2.52 -11.21 7.87
CA SER A 123 2.56 -11.73 9.25
C SER A 123 3.38 -10.88 10.22
N SER A 124 4.44 -10.23 9.75
CA SER A 124 5.29 -9.35 10.53
C SER A 124 6.18 -8.53 9.61
N PRO A 125 6.47 -7.25 9.93
CA PRO A 125 7.33 -6.41 9.11
C PRO A 125 8.78 -6.87 9.16
N ASP A 126 9.49 -6.73 8.04
CA ASP A 126 10.92 -7.00 7.92
C ASP A 126 11.78 -5.72 7.92
N GLY A 127 11.15 -4.55 7.91
CA GLY A 127 11.80 -3.24 7.93
C GLY A 127 12.15 -2.72 6.53
N VAL A 128 11.59 -3.30 5.47
CA VAL A 128 11.81 -2.88 4.09
C VAL A 128 10.49 -2.49 3.45
N ASN A 129 10.41 -1.31 2.86
CA ASN A 129 9.24 -0.90 2.09
C ASN A 129 9.37 -1.43 0.66
N GLU A 130 8.42 -2.23 0.21
CA GLU A 130 8.51 -3.00 -1.02
C GLU A 130 7.38 -2.69 -2.01
N VAL A 131 7.72 -2.61 -3.30
CA VAL A 131 6.74 -2.48 -4.38
C VAL A 131 7.06 -3.49 -5.48
N TYR A 132 6.07 -4.29 -5.90
CA TYR A 132 6.28 -5.28 -6.95
C TYR A 132 4.97 -5.74 -7.62
N PHE A 133 5.11 -6.45 -8.75
CA PHE A 133 4.00 -7.15 -9.40
C PHE A 133 3.95 -8.60 -8.93
N GLY A 134 2.76 -9.05 -8.55
CA GLY A 134 2.57 -10.41 -8.04
C GLY A 134 1.16 -10.93 -8.27
N ASN A 135 0.85 -12.05 -7.67
CA ASN A 135 -0.52 -12.57 -7.61
C ASN A 135 -1.21 -12.03 -6.36
N VAL A 136 -2.42 -11.49 -6.51
CA VAL A 136 -3.30 -11.13 -5.41
C VAL A 136 -4.50 -12.07 -5.41
N ASP A 137 -4.56 -12.98 -4.45
CA ASP A 137 -5.62 -13.99 -4.37
C ASP A 137 -6.89 -13.41 -3.70
N SER A 138 -7.46 -12.40 -4.34
CA SER A 138 -8.73 -11.79 -3.95
C SER A 138 -9.48 -11.34 -5.20
N ALA A 139 -10.63 -11.90 -5.44
CA ALA A 139 -11.39 -11.66 -6.66
C ALA A 139 -11.69 -10.16 -6.89
N GLY A 140 -11.22 -9.62 -8.00
CA GLY A 140 -11.41 -8.22 -8.38
C GLY A 140 -10.43 -7.23 -7.75
N ALA A 141 -9.48 -7.70 -6.95
CA ALA A 141 -8.39 -6.88 -6.45
C ALA A 141 -7.42 -6.50 -7.57
N ILE A 142 -7.07 -5.23 -7.68
CA ILE A 142 -6.06 -4.74 -8.62
C ILE A 142 -4.70 -4.56 -7.92
N ALA A 143 -4.73 -4.32 -6.62
CA ALA A 143 -3.54 -4.18 -5.79
C ALA A 143 -3.86 -4.48 -4.33
N VAL A 144 -2.82 -4.71 -3.55
CA VAL A 144 -2.87 -4.79 -2.10
C VAL A 144 -1.79 -3.89 -1.52
N THR A 145 -2.15 -3.15 -0.48
CA THR A 145 -1.19 -2.40 0.34
C THR A 145 -1.23 -2.94 1.76
N ILE A 146 -0.09 -3.32 2.30
CA ILE A 146 0.09 -3.69 3.71
C ILE A 146 0.81 -2.56 4.42
N VAL A 147 0.35 -2.20 5.61
CA VAL A 147 0.98 -1.16 6.42
C VAL A 147 1.15 -1.66 7.85
N TRP A 148 2.36 -1.62 8.35
CA TRP A 148 2.69 -1.91 9.74
C TRP A 148 2.98 -0.63 10.51
N GLY A 149 2.52 -0.57 11.75
CA GLY A 149 2.72 0.60 12.59
C GLY A 149 2.30 0.41 14.04
N ILE A 150 2.49 1.44 14.83
CA ILE A 150 1.92 1.57 16.17
C ILE A 150 0.73 2.50 16.07
N PHE A 151 -0.48 1.95 16.09
CA PHE A 151 -1.74 2.69 15.91
C PHE A 151 -2.49 2.92 17.21
N SER A 152 -2.15 2.20 18.28
CA SER A 152 -2.71 2.32 19.62
C SER A 152 -1.83 3.15 20.57
N GLY A 153 -2.32 3.40 21.78
CA GLY A 153 -1.59 4.21 22.78
C GLY A 153 -1.58 5.73 22.53
N PRO A 154 -0.73 6.49 23.23
CA PRO A 154 -0.66 7.95 23.11
C PRO A 154 -0.29 8.41 21.70
N PRO A 155 -0.93 9.45 21.12
CA PRO A 155 -0.67 9.91 19.75
C PRO A 155 0.80 10.24 19.46
N SER A 156 1.54 10.72 20.45
CA SER A 156 2.97 11.04 20.29
C SER A 156 3.87 9.81 20.08
N GLN A 157 3.39 8.63 20.48
CA GLN A 157 4.12 7.37 20.35
C GLN A 157 3.72 6.59 19.09
N ARG A 158 2.63 6.97 18.43
CA ARG A 158 2.18 6.32 17.21
C ARG A 158 3.13 6.60 16.05
N LYS A 159 3.43 5.57 15.27
CA LYS A 159 4.32 5.67 14.12
C LYS A 159 3.89 4.68 13.02
N LEU A 160 4.22 5.00 11.79
CA LEU A 160 4.31 4.04 10.70
C LEU A 160 5.69 3.38 10.77
N VAL A 161 5.78 2.13 10.39
CA VAL A 161 7.01 1.33 10.46
C VAL A 161 7.41 0.84 9.08
N GLU A 162 6.43 0.37 8.28
CA GLU A 162 6.66 -0.26 6.98
C GLU A 162 5.40 -0.22 6.14
N TRP A 163 5.57 -0.26 4.84
CA TRP A 163 4.51 -0.47 3.87
C TRP A 163 4.99 -1.30 2.70
N ASP A 164 4.14 -2.21 2.22
CA ASP A 164 4.36 -2.98 1.02
C ASP A 164 3.20 -2.80 0.06
N GLN A 165 3.48 -2.80 -1.24
CA GLN A 165 2.47 -2.71 -2.27
C GLN A 165 2.69 -3.74 -3.36
N VAL A 166 1.63 -4.49 -3.65
CA VAL A 166 1.63 -5.52 -4.68
C VAL A 166 0.57 -5.22 -5.71
N TYR A 167 0.97 -5.08 -6.97
CA TYR A 167 0.06 -4.93 -8.10
C TYR A 167 -0.27 -6.31 -8.68
N ASP A 168 -1.56 -6.61 -8.85
CA ASP A 168 -1.97 -7.88 -9.42
C ASP A 168 -1.69 -7.93 -10.93
N GLN A 169 -0.81 -8.85 -11.33
CA GLN A 169 -0.50 -9.14 -12.72
C GLN A 169 -1.06 -10.49 -13.21
N THR A 170 -1.84 -11.17 -12.38
CA THR A 170 -2.46 -12.45 -12.72
C THR A 170 -3.80 -12.25 -13.36
N ASP A 171 -4.62 -11.41 -12.77
CA ASP A 171 -5.98 -11.14 -13.20
C ASP A 171 -6.10 -9.87 -14.07
N TYR A 172 -5.08 -9.00 -14.03
CA TYR A 172 -5.07 -7.73 -14.75
C TYR A 172 -3.85 -7.55 -15.63
N ASN A 173 -4.11 -7.05 -16.83
CA ASN A 173 -3.07 -6.58 -17.73
C ASN A 173 -2.82 -5.10 -17.48
N TRP A 174 -1.57 -4.69 -17.39
CA TRP A 174 -1.14 -3.32 -17.15
C TRP A 174 -0.66 -2.65 -18.43
N SER A 175 -0.84 -1.34 -18.54
CA SER A 175 -0.52 -0.53 -19.72
C SER A 175 0.28 0.70 -19.31
N SER A 176 1.16 1.15 -20.19
CA SER A 176 1.87 2.42 -20.08
C SER A 176 1.23 3.57 -20.88
N SER A 177 0.11 3.34 -21.51
CA SER A 177 -0.49 4.30 -22.46
C SER A 177 -2.01 4.34 -22.42
N GLY A 178 -2.64 3.77 -21.39
CA GLY A 178 -4.10 3.75 -21.24
C GLY A 178 -4.80 2.91 -22.31
N GLU A 179 -4.20 1.79 -22.70
CA GLU A 179 -4.80 0.87 -23.68
C GLU A 179 -6.15 0.34 -23.23
N ALA A 180 -7.08 0.19 -24.17
CA ALA A 180 -8.39 -0.35 -23.88
C ALA A 180 -8.33 -1.75 -23.26
N ASN A 181 -9.11 -1.98 -22.20
CA ASN A 181 -9.17 -3.22 -21.41
C ASN A 181 -7.91 -3.57 -20.62
N LYS A 182 -6.97 -2.67 -20.48
CA LYS A 182 -5.85 -2.77 -19.53
C LYS A 182 -6.02 -1.79 -18.39
N MET A 183 -5.32 -2.04 -17.29
CA MET A 183 -5.15 -1.08 -16.22
C MET A 183 -4.03 -0.11 -16.61
N ASP A 184 -4.27 1.17 -16.46
CA ASP A 184 -3.25 2.17 -16.71
C ASP A 184 -2.37 2.29 -15.45
N PHE A 185 -1.08 2.10 -15.62
CA PHE A 185 -0.13 2.13 -14.50
C PHE A 185 0.20 3.56 -14.05
N GLU A 186 -0.12 4.55 -14.87
CA GLU A 186 0.12 5.98 -14.59
C GLU A 186 -1.05 6.69 -13.88
N ASN A 187 -2.25 6.07 -13.83
CA ASN A 187 -3.48 6.72 -13.33
C ASN A 187 -4.17 5.90 -12.25
#